data_ed4bd36235a588ad749958ed719926ad
#
_entry.id   ed4bd36235a588ad749958ed719926ad
#
_cell.length_a   1.000
_cell.length_b   1.000
_cell.length_c   1.000
_cell.angle_alpha   90.00
_cell.angle_beta   90.00
_cell.angle_gamma   90.00
#
_symmetry.space_group_name_H-M   'P 1'
#
loop_
_entity.id
_entity.type
_entity.pdbx_description
1 polymer ?
#
loop_
_entity_poly.entity_id
_entity_poly.type
_entity_poly.pdbx_seq_one_letter_code
_entity_poly.pdbx_strand_id
1 'polypeptide(L)'
;MCRSHATVRELLGALVSESQDLTVVDLEAGLENFSRGTPRHVDTLLIVLEPYYKSLETGRRISELAQELKIRRVLGVANKIRSLADETAIREFALSHQIEMAAFVPLDNAILDADGTGASPVDEAPESPAVQAVMRLAATL
;
A
#
# COMPACT_ATOMS: atom_id res chain seq x y z
N MET A 1 -3.46 24.72 -12.68
CA MET A 1 -2.85 24.28 -11.40
C MET A 1 -3.97 23.86 -10.48
N CYS A 2 -4.03 22.59 -10.13
CA CYS A 2 -5.15 22.07 -9.36
C CYS A 2 -5.03 22.47 -7.89
N ARG A 3 -5.94 23.30 -7.39
CA ARG A 3 -5.99 23.78 -5.98
C ARG A 3 -6.16 22.62 -4.98
N SER A 4 -6.77 21.52 -5.40
CA SER A 4 -7.07 20.37 -4.55
C SER A 4 -5.83 19.68 -3.95
N HIS A 5 -4.72 19.57 -4.68
CA HIS A 5 -3.51 18.91 -4.17
C HIS A 5 -2.74 19.73 -3.14
N ALA A 6 -2.80 21.07 -3.21
CA ALA A 6 -2.22 21.93 -2.19
C ALA A 6 -2.99 21.79 -0.86
N THR A 7 -4.31 21.75 -0.93
CA THR A 7 -5.19 21.59 0.23
C THR A 7 -5.00 20.24 0.92
N VAL A 8 -4.86 19.14 0.15
CA VAL A 8 -4.59 17.81 0.72
C VAL A 8 -3.24 17.78 1.46
N ARG A 9 -2.21 18.42 0.91
CA ARG A 9 -0.89 18.49 1.55
C ARG A 9 -0.90 19.27 2.86
N GLU A 10 -1.59 20.43 2.88
CA GLU A 10 -1.75 21.26 4.08
C GLU A 10 -2.57 20.52 5.14
N LEU A 11 -3.63 19.82 4.72
CA LEU A 11 -4.46 19.01 5.60
C LEU A 11 -3.67 17.87 6.24
N LEU A 12 -2.87 17.13 5.44
CA LEU A 12 -2.01 16.05 5.93
C LEU A 12 -0.96 16.60 6.93
N GLY A 13 -0.35 17.74 6.63
CA GLY A 13 0.58 18.40 7.56
C GLY A 13 -0.07 18.80 8.88
N ALA A 14 -1.32 19.23 8.88
CA ALA A 14 -2.07 19.59 10.08
C ALA A 14 -2.52 18.35 10.88
N LEU A 15 -3.00 17.29 10.20
CA LEU A 15 -3.45 16.06 10.86
C LEU A 15 -2.30 15.32 11.57
N VAL A 16 -1.10 15.30 10.98
CA VAL A 16 0.09 14.67 11.58
C VAL A 16 0.53 15.38 12.86
N SER A 17 0.22 16.66 13.04
CA SER A 17 0.63 17.43 14.22
C SER A 17 -0.31 17.30 15.43
N GLU A 18 -1.54 16.81 15.23
CA GLU A 18 -2.58 16.87 16.29
C GLU A 18 -3.09 15.50 16.76
N SER A 19 -2.83 14.40 16.05
CA SER A 19 -3.34 13.08 16.43
C SER A 19 -2.27 12.14 16.97
N GLN A 20 -2.58 11.44 18.06
CA GLN A 20 -1.81 10.29 18.57
C GLN A 20 -2.24 9.00 17.87
N ASP A 21 -3.18 9.08 16.95
CA ASP A 21 -3.79 7.94 16.26
C ASP A 21 -3.15 7.70 14.89
N LEU A 22 -3.26 6.48 14.41
CA LEU A 22 -2.81 6.09 13.07
C LEU A 22 -3.68 6.76 11.99
N THR A 23 -3.05 7.49 11.08
CA THR A 23 -3.71 8.06 9.91
C THR A 23 -3.33 7.28 8.66
N VAL A 24 -4.32 6.70 7.99
CA VAL A 24 -4.13 6.00 6.72
C VAL A 24 -4.58 6.90 5.57
N VAL A 25 -3.70 7.07 4.59
CA VAL A 25 -3.99 7.88 3.39
C VAL A 25 -3.97 6.98 2.17
N ASP A 26 -5.12 6.83 1.52
CA ASP A 26 -5.22 6.17 0.23
C ASP A 26 -4.80 7.13 -0.89
N LEU A 27 -3.77 6.74 -1.63
CA LEU A 27 -3.26 7.51 -2.76
C LEU A 27 -3.57 6.78 -4.06
N GLU A 28 -4.18 7.48 -4.98
CA GLU A 28 -4.33 6.97 -6.35
C GLU A 28 -2.96 6.55 -6.91
N ALA A 29 -2.92 5.35 -7.51
CA ALA A 29 -1.71 4.79 -8.09
C ALA A 29 -1.22 5.62 -9.26
N GLY A 30 -0.29 6.54 -9.00
CA GLY A 30 0.32 7.38 -10.03
C GLY A 30 1.57 8.09 -9.54
N LEU A 31 2.60 8.08 -10.36
CA LEU A 31 3.87 8.78 -10.10
C LEU A 31 3.69 10.30 -9.94
N GLU A 32 2.59 10.86 -10.46
CA GLU A 32 2.28 12.28 -10.37
C GLU A 32 2.05 12.76 -8.93
N ASN A 33 1.46 11.91 -8.09
CA ASN A 33 1.23 12.22 -6.68
C ASN A 33 2.55 12.31 -5.90
N PHE A 34 3.54 11.48 -6.27
CA PHE A 34 4.87 11.50 -5.69
C PHE A 34 5.69 12.72 -6.13
N SER A 35 5.66 13.07 -7.42
CA SER A 35 6.41 14.21 -7.96
C SER A 35 5.96 15.55 -7.37
N ARG A 36 4.74 15.62 -6.83
CA ARG A 36 4.17 16.82 -6.18
C ARG A 36 4.45 16.90 -4.69
N GLY A 37 5.16 15.93 -4.11
CA GLY A 37 5.63 15.95 -2.72
C GLY A 37 4.55 15.68 -1.67
N THR A 38 3.39 15.11 -2.06
CA THR A 38 2.32 14.71 -1.13
C THR A 38 2.81 13.71 -0.08
N PRO A 39 3.66 12.70 -0.42
CA PRO A 39 4.11 11.70 0.56
C PRO A 39 5.23 12.16 1.51
N ARG A 40 5.71 13.39 1.44
CA ARG A 40 6.84 13.87 2.27
C ARG A 40 6.55 13.88 3.78
N HIS A 41 5.28 13.80 4.15
CA HIS A 41 4.83 13.90 5.55
C HIS A 41 4.35 12.55 6.12
N VAL A 42 4.54 11.45 5.38
CA VAL A 42 4.19 10.12 5.89
C VAL A 42 5.40 9.46 6.57
N ASP A 43 5.16 8.75 7.65
CA ASP A 43 6.20 7.98 8.34
C ASP A 43 6.47 6.65 7.64
N THR A 44 5.42 6.03 7.12
CA THR A 44 5.49 4.75 6.41
C THR A 44 4.74 4.83 5.09
N LEU A 45 5.38 4.36 4.02
CA LEU A 45 4.77 4.16 2.71
C LEU A 45 4.55 2.68 2.47
N LEU A 46 3.31 2.29 2.15
CA LEU A 46 2.99 0.96 1.69
C LEU A 46 2.88 0.94 0.17
N ILE A 47 3.71 0.14 -0.50
CA ILE A 47 3.67 -0.07 -1.95
C ILE A 47 2.91 -1.37 -2.20
N VAL A 48 1.69 -1.28 -2.73
CA VAL A 48 0.89 -2.45 -3.07
C VAL A 48 1.31 -2.99 -4.44
N LEU A 49 1.71 -4.27 -4.46
CA LEU A 49 2.22 -4.98 -5.63
C LEU A 49 1.31 -6.14 -5.98
N GLU A 50 0.95 -6.27 -7.25
CA GLU A 50 0.28 -7.46 -7.78
C GLU A 50 1.22 -8.25 -8.68
N PRO A 51 1.02 -9.58 -8.88
CA PRO A 51 1.95 -10.45 -9.59
C PRO A 51 1.88 -10.30 -11.11
N TYR A 52 2.02 -9.08 -11.62
CA TYR A 52 2.13 -8.80 -13.05
C TYR A 52 3.07 -7.62 -13.33
N TYR A 53 3.71 -7.65 -14.48
CA TYR A 53 4.81 -6.77 -14.86
C TYR A 53 4.57 -5.27 -14.60
N LYS A 54 3.39 -4.75 -15.02
CA LYS A 54 3.11 -3.31 -14.86
C LYS A 54 3.03 -2.89 -13.40
N SER A 55 2.46 -3.73 -12.52
CA SER A 55 2.39 -3.45 -11.09
C SER A 55 3.78 -3.43 -10.47
N LEU A 56 4.58 -4.44 -10.79
CA LEU A 56 5.95 -4.54 -10.28
C LEU A 56 6.80 -3.36 -10.73
N GLU A 57 6.77 -3.01 -12.01
CA GLU A 57 7.53 -1.87 -12.55
C GLU A 57 7.08 -0.53 -11.94
N THR A 58 5.78 -0.35 -11.70
CA THR A 58 5.26 0.82 -10.99
C THR A 58 5.78 0.86 -9.55
N GLY A 59 5.74 -0.28 -8.85
CA GLY A 59 6.27 -0.39 -7.49
C GLY A 59 7.76 -0.07 -7.40
N ARG A 60 8.56 -0.53 -8.36
CA ARG A 60 9.97 -0.19 -8.46
C ARG A 60 10.18 1.32 -8.53
N ARG A 61 9.47 1.99 -9.44
CA ARG A 61 9.56 3.45 -9.60
C ARG A 61 9.10 4.21 -8.37
N ILE A 62 8.04 3.74 -7.70
CA ILE A 62 7.58 4.33 -6.45
C ILE A 62 8.64 4.18 -5.37
N SER A 63 9.29 3.01 -5.26
CA SER A 63 10.36 2.78 -4.29
C SER A 63 11.56 3.73 -4.53
N GLU A 64 11.97 3.91 -5.77
CA GLU A 64 13.04 4.86 -6.12
C GLU A 64 12.69 6.31 -5.73
N LEU A 65 11.48 6.76 -6.07
CA LEU A 65 11.01 8.09 -5.69
C LEU A 65 10.87 8.27 -4.17
N ALA A 66 10.46 7.22 -3.47
CA ALA A 66 10.37 7.25 -2.01
C ALA A 66 11.77 7.44 -1.36
N GLN A 67 12.79 6.81 -1.93
CA GLN A 67 14.18 7.00 -1.49
C GLN A 67 14.65 8.44 -1.76
N GLU A 68 14.38 9.00 -2.95
CA GLU A 68 14.69 10.40 -3.27
C GLU A 68 13.99 11.38 -2.31
N LEU A 69 12.76 11.09 -1.93
CA LEU A 69 11.98 11.88 -0.97
C LEU A 69 12.38 11.65 0.48
N LYS A 70 13.28 10.68 0.74
CA LYS A 70 13.78 10.31 2.08
C LYS A 70 12.65 9.86 3.02
N ILE A 71 11.67 9.11 2.49
CA ILE A 71 10.63 8.50 3.32
C ILE A 71 11.29 7.48 4.24
N ARG A 72 10.99 7.54 5.53
CA ARG A 72 11.70 6.77 6.57
C ARG A 72 11.52 5.26 6.41
N ARG A 73 10.30 4.84 6.12
CA ARG A 73 9.95 3.42 6.04
C ARG A 73 9.15 3.16 4.76
N VAL A 74 9.66 2.28 3.92
CA VAL A 74 9.02 1.89 2.65
C VAL A 74 8.84 0.38 2.67
N LEU A 75 7.61 -0.08 2.61
CA LEU A 75 7.25 -1.49 2.71
C LEU A 75 6.44 -1.93 1.50
N GLY A 76 6.73 -3.12 1.00
CA GLY A 76 5.94 -3.80 -0.03
C GLY A 76 4.81 -4.61 0.59
N VAL A 77 3.65 -4.57 -0.03
CA VAL A 77 2.51 -5.44 0.27
C VAL A 77 2.12 -6.16 -1.02
N ALA A 78 2.36 -7.46 -1.07
CA ALA A 78 1.92 -8.28 -2.19
C ALA A 78 0.42 -8.53 -2.08
N ASN A 79 -0.33 -8.25 -3.13
CA ASN A 79 -1.78 -8.39 -3.16
C ASN A 79 -2.22 -9.34 -4.27
N LYS A 80 -3.36 -9.98 -4.07
CA LYS A 80 -3.98 -10.92 -5.03
C LYS A 80 -3.07 -12.09 -5.42
N ILE A 81 -2.35 -12.64 -4.45
CA ILE A 81 -1.49 -13.81 -4.63
C ILE A 81 -2.35 -15.05 -4.87
N ARG A 82 -2.18 -15.69 -6.02
CA ARG A 82 -2.97 -16.86 -6.43
C ARG A 82 -2.22 -18.18 -6.24
N SER A 83 -0.90 -18.12 -6.19
CA SER A 83 -0.05 -19.32 -6.17
C SER A 83 1.29 -19.02 -5.50
N LEU A 84 2.00 -20.11 -5.15
CA LEU A 84 3.37 -20.01 -4.67
C LEU A 84 4.31 -19.39 -5.73
N ALA A 85 4.03 -19.61 -7.02
CA ALA A 85 4.81 -19.00 -8.09
C ALA A 85 4.65 -17.47 -8.12
N ASP A 86 3.43 -16.95 -7.92
CA ASP A 86 3.18 -15.51 -7.79
C ASP A 86 3.96 -14.93 -6.60
N GLU A 87 3.93 -15.61 -5.46
CA GLU A 87 4.64 -15.18 -4.26
C GLU A 87 6.16 -15.17 -4.48
N THR A 88 6.70 -16.24 -5.06
CA THR A 88 8.14 -16.35 -5.36
C THR A 88 8.58 -15.23 -6.30
N ALA A 89 7.83 -14.99 -7.38
CA ALA A 89 8.15 -13.93 -8.34
C ALA A 89 8.19 -12.54 -7.68
N ILE A 90 7.22 -12.23 -6.79
CA ILE A 90 7.24 -10.95 -6.08
C ILE A 90 8.40 -10.88 -5.08
N ARG A 91 8.73 -11.96 -4.37
CA ARG A 91 9.86 -11.99 -3.44
C ARG A 91 11.20 -11.75 -4.15
N GLU A 92 11.43 -12.41 -5.28
CA GLU A 92 12.62 -12.23 -6.09
C GLU A 92 12.72 -10.81 -6.63
N PHE A 93 11.61 -10.27 -7.13
CA PHE A 93 11.54 -8.90 -7.58
C PHE A 93 11.84 -7.91 -6.44
N ALA A 94 11.19 -8.05 -5.31
CA ALA A 94 11.37 -7.20 -4.14
C ALA A 94 12.83 -7.22 -3.64
N LEU A 95 13.43 -8.41 -3.58
CA LEU A 95 14.83 -8.58 -3.19
C LEU A 95 15.78 -7.86 -4.16
N SER A 96 15.55 -8.00 -5.47
CA SER A 96 16.41 -7.37 -6.50
C SER A 96 16.31 -5.84 -6.52
N HIS A 97 15.22 -5.27 -5.99
CA HIS A 97 14.97 -3.83 -5.91
C HIS A 97 15.01 -3.27 -4.48
N GLN A 98 15.49 -4.07 -3.53
CA GLN A 98 15.65 -3.66 -2.12
C GLN A 98 14.34 -3.17 -1.47
N ILE A 99 13.21 -3.78 -1.84
CA ILE A 99 11.90 -3.52 -1.25
C ILE A 99 11.67 -4.52 -0.12
N GLU A 100 11.55 -4.04 1.11
CA GLU A 100 11.17 -4.85 2.25
C GLU A 100 9.69 -5.25 2.17
N MET A 101 9.41 -6.56 2.20
CA MET A 101 8.04 -7.05 2.12
C MET A 101 7.42 -7.21 3.51
N ALA A 102 6.32 -6.50 3.76
CA ALA A 102 5.59 -6.53 5.02
C ALA A 102 4.48 -7.58 5.04
N ALA A 103 3.80 -7.81 3.91
CA ALA A 103 2.69 -8.76 3.85
C ALA A 103 2.52 -9.39 2.46
N PHE A 104 1.91 -10.58 2.48
CA PHE A 104 1.43 -11.28 1.28
C PHE A 104 -0.05 -11.59 1.49
N VAL A 105 -0.90 -10.91 0.71
CA VAL A 105 -2.35 -11.02 0.78
C VAL A 105 -2.82 -11.91 -0.37
N PRO A 106 -3.42 -13.07 -0.09
CA PRO A 106 -3.91 -13.96 -1.13
C PRO A 106 -5.09 -13.36 -1.89
N LEU A 107 -5.29 -13.81 -3.13
CA LEU A 107 -6.56 -13.60 -3.82
C LEU A 107 -7.63 -14.41 -3.07
N ASP A 108 -8.71 -13.76 -2.66
CA ASP A 108 -9.74 -14.35 -1.84
C ASP A 108 -11.12 -13.96 -2.34
N ASN A 109 -11.96 -14.94 -2.62
CA ASN A 109 -13.31 -14.71 -3.11
C ASN A 109 -14.19 -14.03 -2.05
N ALA A 110 -13.95 -14.25 -0.76
CA ALA A 110 -14.69 -13.58 0.29
C ALA A 110 -14.59 -12.04 0.21
N ILE A 111 -13.45 -11.52 -0.25
CA ILE A 111 -13.30 -10.08 -0.51
C ILE A 111 -14.18 -9.62 -1.67
N LEU A 112 -14.22 -10.40 -2.76
CA LEU A 112 -15.02 -10.09 -3.95
C LEU A 112 -16.53 -10.18 -3.64
N ASP A 113 -16.93 -11.15 -2.83
CA ASP A 113 -18.32 -11.34 -2.42
C ASP A 113 -18.80 -10.18 -1.53
N ALA A 114 -17.98 -9.76 -0.57
CA ALA A 114 -18.26 -8.60 0.27
C ALA A 114 -18.35 -7.30 -0.54
N ASP A 115 -17.42 -7.08 -1.48
CA ASP A 115 -17.44 -5.92 -2.38
C ASP A 115 -18.70 -5.89 -3.23
N GLY A 116 -19.12 -7.06 -3.76
CA GLY A 116 -20.34 -7.20 -4.56
C GLY A 116 -21.63 -6.83 -3.81
N THR A 117 -21.64 -6.92 -2.49
CA THR A 117 -22.78 -6.52 -1.61
C THR A 117 -22.59 -5.13 -0.99
N GLY A 118 -21.42 -4.51 -1.15
CA GLY A 118 -21.07 -3.27 -0.49
C GLY A 118 -20.81 -3.40 1.01
N ALA A 119 -20.55 -4.63 1.47
CA ALA A 119 -20.26 -4.93 2.86
C ALA A 119 -18.75 -4.81 3.15
N SER A 120 -18.40 -4.64 4.43
CA SER A 120 -17.01 -4.65 4.89
C SER A 120 -16.49 -6.10 4.94
N PRO A 121 -15.41 -6.45 4.22
CA PRO A 121 -14.81 -7.79 4.32
C PRO A 121 -14.38 -8.16 5.74
N VAL A 122 -14.01 -7.19 6.57
CA VAL A 122 -13.60 -7.41 7.96
C VAL A 122 -14.78 -7.89 8.80
N ASP A 123 -15.99 -7.41 8.51
CA ASP A 123 -17.19 -7.75 9.25
C ASP A 123 -17.82 -9.06 8.73
N GLU A 124 -17.85 -9.24 7.40
CA GLU A 124 -18.50 -10.37 6.75
C GLU A 124 -17.65 -11.66 6.75
N ALA A 125 -16.34 -11.51 6.64
CA ALA A 125 -15.42 -12.63 6.50
C ALA A 125 -14.13 -12.46 7.34
N PRO A 126 -14.23 -12.25 8.66
CA PRO A 126 -13.07 -11.96 9.51
C PRO A 126 -12.02 -13.08 9.50
N GLU A 127 -12.42 -14.33 9.27
CA GLU A 127 -11.53 -15.49 9.21
C GLU A 127 -10.93 -15.74 7.81
N SER A 128 -11.28 -14.93 6.83
CA SER A 128 -10.75 -15.03 5.47
C SER A 128 -9.21 -14.86 5.47
N PRO A 129 -8.46 -15.67 4.72
CA PRO A 129 -7.00 -15.56 4.65
C PRO A 129 -6.52 -14.17 4.26
N ALA A 130 -7.23 -13.46 3.38
CA ALA A 130 -6.88 -12.12 2.96
C ALA A 130 -7.11 -11.11 4.11
N VAL A 131 -8.26 -11.16 4.78
CA VAL A 131 -8.56 -10.32 5.95
C VAL A 131 -7.52 -10.54 7.05
N GLN A 132 -7.22 -11.79 7.37
CA GLN A 132 -6.21 -12.13 8.37
C GLN A 132 -4.81 -11.63 8.00
N ALA A 133 -4.44 -11.65 6.72
CA ALA A 133 -3.17 -11.10 6.27
C ALA A 133 -3.10 -9.57 6.47
N VAL A 134 -4.18 -8.86 6.15
CA VAL A 134 -4.28 -7.40 6.36
C VAL A 134 -4.29 -7.04 7.84
N MET A 135 -5.01 -7.80 8.68
CA MET A 135 -5.03 -7.58 10.12
C MET A 135 -3.64 -7.77 10.76
N ARG A 136 -2.88 -8.80 10.31
CA ARG A 136 -1.49 -8.96 10.76
C ARG A 136 -0.60 -7.81 10.32
N LEU A 137 -0.76 -7.33 9.08
CA LEU A 137 -0.04 -6.15 8.60
C LEU A 137 -0.34 -4.93 9.48
N ALA A 138 -1.62 -4.65 9.73
CA ALA A 138 -2.04 -3.51 10.56
C ALA A 138 -1.42 -3.54 11.97
N ALA A 139 -1.25 -4.73 12.55
CA ALA A 139 -0.60 -4.90 13.86
C ALA A 139 0.91 -4.60 13.87
N THR A 140 1.55 -4.44 12.70
CA THR A 140 2.99 -4.16 12.56
C THR A 140 3.30 -2.70 12.22
N LEU A 141 2.28 -1.91 11.92
CA LEU A 141 2.39 -0.50 11.56
C LEU A 141 2.37 0.39 12.80
#